data_fed0250ac6f65e6ab1200895404c8637
#
_entry.id   fed0250ac6f65e6ab1200895404c8637
#
_cell.length_a   1.000
_cell.length_b   1.000
_cell.length_c   1.000
_cell.angle_alpha   90.00
_cell.angle_beta   90.00
_cell.angle_gamma   90.00
#
_symmetry.space_group_name_H-M   'P 1'
#
loop_
_entity.id
_entity.type
_entity.pdbx_description
1 polymer ?
#
loop_
_entity_poly.entity_id
_entity_poly.type
_entity_poly.pdbx_seq_one_letter_code
_entity_poly.pdbx_strand_id
1 'polypeptide(L)'
;MAIDQMLRYKIPASITLAQGLLESGAGTSTLARKANNHFGIKCGRAWKGPYVLQDDDERNEKFRKYRSVEESYEDHSRFLQQARYSSLFDLSPKDYKGWARGLKRCGYATNPRYASLLIDLIERYDLDQYDKYKSSKLHFDYSSIDRQLNSESLPSHLVYRNNENYYIIARAGDTFDLLAEETGVSARDIRKFNELPKGYRIQAGDVLYLERKRKKAAKKYKDVPHVVKAGESMYNIAQRYGIRLESLYDMNNLPADYAIQVNDRLRVR
;
A
#
# COMPACT_ATOMS: atom_id res chain seq x y z
N MET A 1 3.90 -12.16 6.21
CA MET A 1 2.59 -11.95 6.89
C MET A 1 1.40 -12.13 5.93
N ALA A 2 1.05 -11.16 5.04
CA ALA A 2 -0.19 -11.27 4.23
C ALA A 2 -0.29 -12.55 3.38
N ILE A 3 0.80 -12.97 2.75
CA ILE A 3 0.86 -14.25 2.00
C ILE A 3 0.62 -15.44 2.93
N ASP A 4 1.19 -15.44 4.14
CA ASP A 4 0.98 -16.53 5.11
C ASP A 4 -0.47 -16.59 5.56
N GLN A 5 -1.09 -15.42 5.80
CA GLN A 5 -2.52 -15.33 6.10
C GLN A 5 -3.38 -15.84 4.93
N MET A 6 -3.04 -15.48 3.69
CA MET A 6 -3.71 -16.01 2.50
C MET A 6 -3.63 -17.53 2.41
N LEU A 7 -2.47 -18.11 2.64
CA LEU A 7 -2.28 -19.56 2.58
C LEU A 7 -3.06 -20.29 3.67
N ARG A 8 -3.14 -19.72 4.87
CA ARG A 8 -3.83 -20.30 6.04
C ARG A 8 -5.33 -20.06 6.03
N TYR A 9 -5.77 -18.84 5.73
CA TYR A 9 -7.15 -18.37 5.88
C TYR A 9 -7.89 -18.15 4.57
N LYS A 10 -7.24 -18.30 3.41
CA LYS A 10 -7.81 -18.16 2.07
C LYS A 10 -8.31 -16.75 1.75
N ILE A 11 -7.82 -15.75 2.46
CA ILE A 11 -8.08 -14.34 2.19
C ILE A 11 -7.00 -13.85 1.22
N PRO A 12 -7.32 -13.18 0.09
CA PRO A 12 -6.30 -12.68 -0.83
C PRO A 12 -5.25 -11.82 -0.11
N ALA A 13 -3.98 -12.04 -0.39
CA ALA A 13 -2.90 -11.25 0.18
C ALA A 13 -3.02 -9.79 -0.20
N SER A 14 -3.46 -9.50 -1.44
CA SER A 14 -3.74 -8.15 -1.94
C SER A 14 -4.79 -7.42 -1.09
N ILE A 15 -5.86 -8.10 -0.70
CA ILE A 15 -6.92 -7.54 0.17
C ILE A 15 -6.36 -7.24 1.55
N THR A 16 -5.66 -8.19 2.17
CA THR A 16 -5.05 -7.99 3.49
C THR A 16 -4.06 -6.81 3.48
N LEU A 17 -3.23 -6.70 2.44
CA LEU A 17 -2.29 -5.59 2.29
C LEU A 17 -3.00 -4.25 2.07
N ALA A 18 -4.00 -4.19 1.19
CA ALA A 18 -4.73 -2.96 0.93
C ALA A 18 -5.50 -2.48 2.16
N GLN A 19 -6.13 -3.38 2.92
CA GLN A 19 -6.76 -3.05 4.19
C GLN A 19 -5.74 -2.54 5.21
N GLY A 20 -4.62 -3.25 5.37
CA GLY A 20 -3.54 -2.82 6.27
C GLY A 20 -3.02 -1.42 5.93
N LEU A 21 -2.81 -1.11 4.66
CA LEU A 21 -2.40 0.23 4.20
C LEU A 21 -3.47 1.29 4.49
N LEU A 22 -4.73 0.99 4.16
CA LEU A 22 -5.84 1.94 4.30
C LEU A 22 -6.13 2.25 5.76
N GLU A 23 -6.31 1.22 6.59
CA GLU A 23 -6.76 1.36 7.98
C GLU A 23 -5.65 1.90 8.89
N SER A 24 -4.39 1.58 8.60
CA SER A 24 -3.27 2.02 9.42
C SER A 24 -2.64 3.34 8.95
N GLY A 25 -3.12 3.93 7.84
CA GLY A 25 -2.42 5.04 7.21
C GLY A 25 -0.98 4.66 6.84
N ALA A 26 -0.82 3.51 6.16
CA ALA A 26 0.48 2.93 5.84
C ALA A 26 1.38 2.67 7.08
N GLY A 27 0.77 2.30 8.21
CA GLY A 27 1.47 1.99 9.45
C GLY A 27 1.76 3.22 10.35
N THR A 28 1.34 4.42 9.94
CA THR A 28 1.65 5.66 10.68
C THR A 28 0.58 6.07 11.70
N SER A 29 -0.61 5.44 11.66
CA SER A 29 -1.69 5.79 12.57
C SER A 29 -1.32 5.54 14.05
N THR A 30 -1.98 6.26 14.95
CA THR A 30 -1.81 6.07 16.41
C THR A 30 -2.07 4.63 16.83
N LEU A 31 -3.11 3.99 16.28
CA LEU A 31 -3.44 2.60 16.57
C LEU A 31 -2.35 1.63 16.09
N ALA A 32 -1.83 1.83 14.88
CA ALA A 32 -0.74 1.00 14.38
C ALA A 32 0.52 1.13 15.24
N ARG A 33 0.91 2.36 15.59
CA ARG A 33 2.17 2.63 16.31
C ARG A 33 2.12 2.30 17.80
N LYS A 34 0.99 2.58 18.50
CA LYS A 34 0.88 2.41 19.95
C LYS A 34 0.26 1.08 20.36
N ALA A 35 -0.51 0.46 19.48
CA ALA A 35 -1.28 -0.75 19.76
C ALA A 35 -0.99 -1.90 18.81
N ASN A 36 -0.09 -1.78 17.83
CA ASN A 36 0.12 -2.72 16.73
C ASN A 36 -1.19 -3.09 16.00
N ASN A 37 -2.21 -2.23 16.08
CA ASN A 37 -3.52 -2.49 15.48
C ASN A 37 -3.60 -1.86 14.10
N HIS A 38 -3.25 -2.64 13.09
CA HIS A 38 -3.15 -2.21 11.70
C HIS A 38 -4.48 -2.20 10.96
N PHE A 39 -5.54 -2.73 11.55
CA PHE A 39 -6.85 -2.87 10.91
C PHE A 39 -7.97 -2.15 11.67
N GLY A 40 -7.64 -1.37 12.69
CA GLY A 40 -8.64 -0.64 13.46
C GLY A 40 -9.68 -1.53 14.15
N ILE A 41 -9.30 -2.74 14.57
CA ILE A 41 -10.25 -3.68 15.15
C ILE A 41 -10.64 -3.23 16.55
N LYS A 42 -11.93 -2.94 16.73
CA LYS A 42 -12.53 -2.56 18.02
C LYS A 42 -12.69 -3.79 18.94
N CYS A 43 -12.70 -3.56 20.25
CA CYS A 43 -12.98 -4.60 21.22
C CYS A 43 -14.46 -4.98 21.16
N GLY A 44 -14.76 -6.19 20.72
CA GLY A 44 -16.08 -6.78 20.87
C GLY A 44 -16.26 -7.40 22.27
N ARG A 45 -17.48 -7.89 22.57
CA ARG A 45 -17.80 -8.51 23.87
C ARG A 45 -16.88 -9.69 24.24
N ALA A 46 -16.36 -10.39 23.25
CA ALA A 46 -15.50 -11.56 23.45
C ALA A 46 -14.02 -11.21 23.69
N TRP A 47 -13.60 -9.96 23.45
CA TRP A 47 -12.22 -9.56 23.61
C TRP A 47 -11.85 -9.40 25.08
N LYS A 48 -10.89 -10.19 25.55
CA LYS A 48 -10.37 -10.15 26.93
C LYS A 48 -8.91 -9.68 27.00
N GLY A 49 -8.32 -9.32 25.86
CA GLY A 49 -6.95 -8.84 25.78
C GLY A 49 -6.80 -7.36 26.13
N PRO A 50 -5.58 -6.82 26.11
CA PRO A 50 -5.31 -5.41 26.33
C PRO A 50 -5.96 -4.54 25.25
N TYR A 51 -6.23 -3.28 25.59
CA TYR A 51 -6.83 -2.31 24.67
C TYR A 51 -6.25 -0.91 24.87
N VAL A 52 -6.50 -0.06 23.90
CA VAL A 52 -6.27 1.38 23.96
C VAL A 52 -7.59 2.11 23.73
N LEU A 53 -7.71 3.33 24.29
CA LEU A 53 -8.82 4.20 24.00
C LEU A 53 -8.44 5.16 22.88
N GLN A 54 -9.33 5.34 21.92
CA GLN A 54 -9.18 6.32 20.86
C GLN A 54 -10.57 6.79 20.40
N ASP A 55 -10.69 8.07 20.05
CA ASP A 55 -11.89 8.62 19.46
C ASP A 55 -11.98 8.16 17.98
N ASP A 56 -13.19 7.71 17.60
CA ASP A 56 -13.53 7.30 16.23
C ASP A 56 -14.97 7.74 15.96
N ASP A 57 -15.92 6.82 15.73
CA ASP A 57 -17.36 7.15 15.61
C ASP A 57 -17.91 7.73 16.93
N GLU A 58 -17.39 7.24 18.05
CA GLU A 58 -17.71 7.72 19.41
C GLU A 58 -16.41 8.10 20.15
N ARG A 59 -16.57 8.85 21.26
CA ARG A 59 -15.44 9.18 22.13
C ARG A 59 -15.03 7.97 22.97
N ASN A 60 -13.69 7.82 23.16
CA ASN A 60 -13.11 6.77 24.01
C ASN A 60 -13.51 5.35 23.62
N GLU A 61 -13.61 5.06 22.34
CA GLU A 61 -13.83 3.69 21.89
C GLU A 61 -12.63 2.79 22.18
N LYS A 62 -12.92 1.53 22.51
CA LYS A 62 -11.90 0.54 22.84
C LYS A 62 -11.42 -0.19 21.60
N PHE A 63 -10.14 -0.04 21.30
CA PHE A 63 -9.46 -0.76 20.22
C PHE A 63 -8.52 -1.82 20.77
N ARG A 64 -8.46 -2.97 20.13
CA ARG A 64 -7.58 -4.06 20.53
C ARG A 64 -6.12 -3.61 20.48
N LYS A 65 -5.34 -4.03 21.47
CA LYS A 65 -3.88 -3.85 21.49
C LYS A 65 -3.22 -5.21 21.36
N TYR A 66 -2.26 -5.31 20.44
CA TYR A 66 -1.51 -6.54 20.15
C TYR A 66 -0.07 -6.41 20.61
N ARG A 67 0.59 -7.56 20.85
CA ARG A 67 2.00 -7.62 21.22
C ARG A 67 2.87 -7.36 20.00
N SER A 68 2.42 -7.78 18.81
CA SER A 68 3.14 -7.61 17.55
C SER A 68 2.20 -7.32 16.39
N VAL A 69 2.77 -6.90 15.26
CA VAL A 69 2.04 -6.70 14.00
C VAL A 69 1.44 -8.02 13.49
N GLU A 70 2.17 -9.12 13.66
CA GLU A 70 1.72 -10.47 13.29
C GLU A 70 0.43 -10.86 13.98
N GLU A 71 0.30 -10.57 15.29
CA GLU A 71 -0.94 -10.82 16.04
C GLU A 71 -2.11 -10.02 15.45
N SER A 72 -1.87 -8.79 15.01
CA SER A 72 -2.89 -7.97 14.37
C SER A 72 -3.36 -8.57 13.04
N TYR A 73 -2.43 -9.05 12.21
CA TYR A 73 -2.74 -9.72 10.94
C TYR A 73 -3.46 -11.06 11.13
N GLU A 74 -3.04 -11.82 12.13
CA GLU A 74 -3.69 -13.08 12.50
C GLU A 74 -5.11 -12.85 12.99
N ASP A 75 -5.32 -11.88 13.87
CA ASP A 75 -6.63 -11.55 14.42
C ASP A 75 -7.57 -10.97 13.35
N HIS A 76 -7.05 -10.14 12.44
CA HIS A 76 -7.79 -9.67 11.27
C HIS A 76 -8.26 -10.84 10.39
N SER A 77 -7.40 -11.81 10.14
CA SER A 77 -7.78 -12.98 9.35
C SER A 77 -8.87 -13.79 10.04
N ARG A 78 -8.78 -13.99 11.36
CA ARG A 78 -9.83 -14.64 12.15
C ARG A 78 -11.12 -13.83 12.20
N PHE A 79 -11.02 -12.50 12.24
CA PHE A 79 -12.17 -11.62 12.20
C PHE A 79 -12.96 -11.77 10.90
N LEU A 80 -12.29 -11.98 9.76
CA LEU A 80 -12.93 -12.24 8.48
C LEU A 80 -13.52 -13.67 8.34
N GLN A 81 -13.22 -14.59 9.27
CA GLN A 81 -13.87 -15.91 9.32
C GLN A 81 -15.27 -15.87 9.95
N GLN A 82 -15.75 -14.73 10.45
CA GLN A 82 -17.09 -14.62 11.01
C GLN A 82 -18.17 -14.87 9.95
N ALA A 83 -19.30 -15.42 10.37
CA ALA A 83 -20.41 -15.83 9.50
C ALA A 83 -20.86 -14.74 8.51
N ARG A 84 -20.85 -13.47 8.90
CA ARG A 84 -21.23 -12.34 8.04
C ARG A 84 -20.34 -12.18 6.80
N TYR A 85 -19.14 -12.74 6.82
CA TYR A 85 -18.19 -12.69 5.71
C TYR A 85 -18.11 -14.00 4.92
N SER A 86 -18.87 -15.04 5.29
CA SER A 86 -18.77 -16.38 4.68
C SER A 86 -18.88 -16.37 3.16
N SER A 87 -19.76 -15.54 2.60
CA SER A 87 -19.95 -15.42 1.15
C SER A 87 -18.71 -14.90 0.38
N LEU A 88 -17.74 -14.33 1.08
CA LEU A 88 -16.49 -13.91 0.44
C LEU A 88 -15.63 -15.11 0.03
N PHE A 89 -15.73 -16.21 0.76
CA PHE A 89 -14.95 -17.41 0.52
C PHE A 89 -15.46 -18.26 -0.65
N ASP A 90 -16.62 -17.92 -1.22
CA ASP A 90 -17.13 -18.47 -2.48
C ASP A 90 -16.46 -17.80 -3.70
N LEU A 91 -15.78 -16.65 -3.48
CA LEU A 91 -15.07 -15.94 -4.52
C LEU A 91 -13.70 -16.57 -4.78
N SER A 92 -13.21 -16.45 -6.02
CA SER A 92 -11.82 -16.80 -6.32
C SER A 92 -10.87 -15.97 -5.46
N PRO A 93 -9.80 -16.56 -4.89
CA PRO A 93 -8.75 -15.81 -4.21
C PRO A 93 -8.04 -14.77 -5.08
N LYS A 94 -8.21 -14.85 -6.41
CA LYS A 94 -7.66 -13.89 -7.37
C LYS A 94 -8.65 -12.78 -7.75
N ASP A 95 -9.90 -12.87 -7.31
CA ASP A 95 -10.92 -11.85 -7.56
C ASP A 95 -10.92 -10.79 -6.44
N TYR A 96 -9.81 -10.04 -6.33
CA TYR A 96 -9.72 -8.98 -5.34
C TYR A 96 -10.83 -7.91 -5.51
N LYS A 97 -11.35 -7.71 -6.74
CA LYS A 97 -12.45 -6.76 -6.98
C LYS A 97 -13.76 -7.26 -6.36
N GLY A 98 -14.05 -8.54 -6.53
CA GLY A 98 -15.18 -9.19 -5.87
C GLY A 98 -15.07 -9.16 -4.36
N TRP A 99 -13.87 -9.45 -3.83
CA TRP A 99 -13.56 -9.37 -2.40
C TRP A 99 -13.76 -7.97 -1.83
N ALA A 100 -13.20 -6.93 -2.48
CA ALA A 100 -13.34 -5.55 -2.03
C ALA A 100 -14.80 -5.09 -1.98
N ARG A 101 -15.59 -5.41 -3.03
CA ARG A 101 -17.03 -5.12 -3.06
C ARG A 101 -17.80 -5.93 -2.02
N GLY A 102 -17.43 -7.19 -1.85
CA GLY A 102 -18.02 -8.08 -0.87
C GLY A 102 -17.79 -7.60 0.57
N LEU A 103 -16.57 -7.18 0.94
CA LEU A 103 -16.27 -6.59 2.24
C LEU A 103 -17.17 -5.39 2.54
N LYS A 104 -17.37 -4.51 1.55
CA LYS A 104 -18.31 -3.37 1.70
C LYS A 104 -19.74 -3.84 1.91
N ARG A 105 -20.23 -4.82 1.14
CA ARG A 105 -21.59 -5.38 1.31
C ARG A 105 -21.77 -6.03 2.68
N CYS A 106 -20.74 -6.72 3.18
CA CYS A 106 -20.76 -7.36 4.49
C CYS A 106 -20.60 -6.37 5.67
N GLY A 107 -20.53 -5.07 5.38
CA GLY A 107 -20.45 -4.03 6.39
C GLY A 107 -19.11 -3.96 7.12
N TYR A 108 -18.00 -4.25 6.45
CA TYR A 108 -16.66 -4.09 7.03
C TYR A 108 -16.37 -2.62 7.37
N ALA A 109 -16.77 -1.70 6.50
CA ALA A 109 -16.63 -0.27 6.71
C ALA A 109 -17.90 0.49 6.30
N THR A 110 -18.14 1.62 6.96
CA THR A 110 -19.29 2.52 6.70
C THR A 110 -19.07 3.35 5.44
N ASN A 111 -17.82 3.71 5.12
CA ASN A 111 -17.46 4.52 3.96
C ASN A 111 -18.01 3.94 2.64
N PRO A 112 -18.86 4.67 1.87
CA PRO A 112 -19.42 4.18 0.62
C PRO A 112 -18.36 3.90 -0.45
N ARG A 113 -17.20 4.57 -0.38
CA ARG A 113 -16.08 4.40 -1.31
C ARG A 113 -15.08 3.31 -0.90
N TYR A 114 -15.37 2.55 0.15
CA TYR A 114 -14.42 1.57 0.70
C TYR A 114 -13.89 0.59 -0.34
N ALA A 115 -14.79 0.00 -1.12
CA ALA A 115 -14.40 -0.96 -2.15
C ALA A 115 -13.50 -0.34 -3.22
N SER A 116 -13.79 0.88 -3.68
CA SER A 116 -12.96 1.56 -4.67
C SER A 116 -11.59 1.95 -4.10
N LEU A 117 -11.52 2.37 -2.84
CA LEU A 117 -10.26 2.67 -2.17
C LEU A 117 -9.34 1.44 -2.10
N LEU A 118 -9.89 0.27 -1.74
CA LEU A 118 -9.11 -0.97 -1.75
C LEU A 118 -8.64 -1.35 -3.15
N ILE A 119 -9.54 -1.29 -4.15
CA ILE A 119 -9.20 -1.58 -5.53
C ILE A 119 -8.11 -0.64 -6.05
N ASP A 120 -8.25 0.66 -5.79
CA ASP A 120 -7.26 1.67 -6.20
C ASP A 120 -5.89 1.42 -5.56
N LEU A 121 -5.84 1.02 -4.29
CA LEU A 121 -4.59 0.63 -3.62
C LEU A 121 -3.98 -0.62 -4.25
N ILE A 122 -4.78 -1.66 -4.48
CA ILE A 122 -4.32 -2.91 -5.08
C ILE A 122 -3.76 -2.66 -6.48
N GLU A 123 -4.47 -1.90 -7.30
CA GLU A 123 -4.05 -1.58 -8.66
C GLU A 123 -2.86 -0.61 -8.69
N ARG A 124 -2.81 0.36 -7.77
CA ARG A 124 -1.71 1.33 -7.67
C ARG A 124 -0.39 0.68 -7.33
N TYR A 125 -0.40 -0.25 -6.38
CA TYR A 125 0.81 -0.90 -5.86
C TYR A 125 1.02 -2.30 -6.41
N ASP A 126 0.22 -2.75 -7.39
CA ASP A 126 0.32 -4.08 -8.04
C ASP A 126 0.22 -5.24 -7.02
N LEU A 127 -0.63 -5.05 -5.97
CA LEU A 127 -0.68 -5.98 -4.85
C LEU A 127 -1.26 -7.35 -5.23
N ASP A 128 -2.03 -7.45 -6.33
CA ASP A 128 -2.59 -8.70 -6.84
C ASP A 128 -1.50 -9.73 -7.26
N GLN A 129 -0.28 -9.28 -7.49
CA GLN A 129 0.84 -10.18 -7.74
C GLN A 129 1.08 -11.15 -6.58
N TYR A 130 0.78 -10.74 -5.34
CA TYR A 130 0.95 -11.56 -4.13
C TYR A 130 -0.10 -12.65 -3.99
N ASP A 131 -1.24 -12.56 -4.69
CA ASP A 131 -2.28 -13.58 -4.68
C ASP A 131 -1.91 -14.85 -5.48
N LYS A 132 -0.80 -14.81 -6.21
CA LYS A 132 -0.30 -15.90 -7.07
C LYS A 132 0.62 -16.87 -6.33
N TYR A 133 1.05 -16.54 -5.11
CA TYR A 133 1.96 -17.38 -4.34
C TYR A 133 1.27 -18.64 -3.81
N LYS A 134 1.89 -19.81 -4.08
CA LYS A 134 1.37 -21.13 -3.69
C LYS A 134 2.07 -21.75 -2.47
N SER A 135 3.15 -21.15 -2.01
CA SER A 135 3.89 -21.61 -0.81
C SER A 135 4.60 -20.44 -0.13
N SER A 136 4.70 -20.52 1.19
CA SER A 136 5.39 -19.56 2.05
C SER A 136 6.91 -19.76 2.06
N LYS A 137 7.52 -20.32 1.02
CA LYS A 137 8.98 -20.49 0.94
C LYS A 137 9.79 -19.18 0.88
N LEU A 138 9.14 -18.04 0.98
CA LEU A 138 9.74 -16.83 1.49
C LEU A 138 9.80 -16.94 3.01
N HIS A 139 10.77 -17.69 3.52
CA HIS A 139 11.24 -17.52 4.89
C HIS A 139 11.85 -16.10 4.97
N PHE A 140 11.01 -15.09 5.20
CA PHE A 140 11.50 -13.88 5.84
C PHE A 140 11.82 -14.30 7.28
N ASP A 141 13.08 -14.30 7.61
CA ASP A 141 13.52 -14.47 8.98
C ASP A 141 13.12 -13.23 9.79
N TYR A 142 11.89 -13.27 10.34
CA TYR A 142 11.37 -12.20 11.20
C TYR A 142 12.21 -12.03 12.48
N SER A 143 13.01 -13.02 12.88
CA SER A 143 13.87 -12.89 14.06
C SER A 143 15.00 -11.87 13.88
N SER A 144 15.34 -11.55 12.62
CA SER A 144 16.28 -10.47 12.30
C SER A 144 15.63 -9.09 12.40
N ILE A 145 14.33 -8.99 12.10
CA ILE A 145 13.55 -7.75 12.20
C ILE A 145 13.29 -7.39 13.67
N ASP A 146 12.92 -8.36 14.51
CA ASP A 146 12.73 -8.12 15.95
C ASP A 146 14.02 -7.67 16.65
N ARG A 147 15.20 -8.11 16.17
CA ARG A 147 16.49 -7.63 16.66
C ARG A 147 16.83 -6.20 16.23
N GLN A 148 16.36 -5.77 15.05
CA GLN A 148 16.53 -4.39 14.57
C GLN A 148 15.51 -3.42 15.17
N LEU A 149 14.30 -3.87 15.54
CA LEU A 149 13.29 -3.04 16.22
C LEU A 149 13.69 -2.66 17.66
N ASN A 150 14.63 -3.39 18.27
CA ASN A 150 15.16 -3.08 19.60
C ASN A 150 16.44 -2.22 19.58
N SER A 151 16.98 -1.89 18.42
CA SER A 151 17.97 -0.84 18.25
C SER A 151 17.24 0.50 18.01
N GLU A 152 17.67 1.57 18.64
CA GLU A 152 17.05 2.92 18.57
C GLU A 152 17.04 3.56 17.16
N SER A 153 17.38 2.82 16.12
CA SER A 153 17.28 3.23 14.71
C SER A 153 15.94 2.79 14.13
N LEU A 154 15.23 3.70 13.44
CA LEU A 154 14.05 3.39 12.64
C LEU A 154 14.36 2.22 11.68
N PRO A 155 13.47 1.22 11.57
CA PRO A 155 13.71 0.11 10.66
C PRO A 155 13.83 0.62 9.22
N SER A 156 14.73 0.01 8.44
CA SER A 156 14.95 0.34 7.04
C SER A 156 13.64 0.31 6.24
N HIS A 157 13.54 1.15 5.19
CA HIS A 157 12.40 1.16 4.30
C HIS A 157 12.28 -0.17 3.57
N LEU A 158 11.04 -0.67 3.44
CA LEU A 158 10.77 -1.78 2.55
C LEU A 158 11.01 -1.31 1.10
N VAL A 159 11.82 -2.08 0.37
CA VAL A 159 12.08 -1.83 -1.05
C VAL A 159 11.08 -2.61 -1.89
N TYR A 160 10.35 -1.90 -2.73
CA TYR A 160 9.36 -2.44 -3.65
C TYR A 160 9.87 -2.42 -5.08
N ARG A 161 9.19 -3.12 -5.98
CA ARG A 161 9.52 -3.14 -7.41
C ARG A 161 8.29 -2.84 -8.26
N ASN A 162 8.42 -1.86 -9.16
CA ASN A 162 7.41 -1.51 -10.15
C ASN A 162 8.08 -1.23 -11.50
N ASN A 163 7.60 -1.82 -12.58
CA ASN A 163 8.13 -1.66 -13.93
C ASN A 163 9.66 -1.90 -13.97
N GLU A 164 10.13 -2.92 -13.26
CA GLU A 164 11.54 -3.25 -13.08
C GLU A 164 12.39 -2.18 -12.38
N ASN A 165 11.76 -1.15 -11.77
CA ASN A 165 12.44 -0.14 -10.96
C ASN A 165 12.20 -0.41 -9.47
N TYR A 166 13.24 -0.25 -8.65
CA TYR A 166 13.12 -0.29 -7.20
C TYR A 166 12.64 1.05 -6.66
N TYR A 167 11.76 1.01 -5.66
CA TYR A 167 11.27 2.21 -4.98
C TYR A 167 10.97 1.93 -3.51
N ILE A 168 10.89 3.00 -2.74
CA ILE A 168 10.43 3.01 -1.35
C ILE A 168 9.19 3.91 -1.22
N ILE A 169 8.46 3.75 -0.12
CA ILE A 169 7.37 4.65 0.27
C ILE A 169 7.87 5.47 1.45
N ALA A 170 7.92 6.76 1.27
CA ALA A 170 8.42 7.69 2.28
C ALA A 170 7.53 7.72 3.53
N ARG A 171 8.14 7.94 4.68
CA ARG A 171 7.50 8.04 5.99
C ARG A 171 7.53 9.49 6.48
N ALA A 172 6.72 9.78 7.50
CA ALA A 172 6.78 11.07 8.17
C ALA A 172 8.17 11.27 8.82
N GLY A 173 8.80 12.40 8.50
CA GLY A 173 10.14 12.74 9.01
C GLY A 173 11.29 12.34 8.07
N ASP A 174 11.00 11.67 6.95
CA ASP A 174 12.04 11.36 5.97
C ASP A 174 12.61 12.63 5.34
N THR A 175 13.91 12.59 5.13
CA THR A 175 14.64 13.58 4.34
C THR A 175 15.46 12.89 3.27
N PHE A 176 15.83 13.61 2.22
CA PHE A 176 16.67 13.03 1.18
C PHE A 176 18.02 12.55 1.70
N ASP A 177 18.55 13.18 2.73
CA ASP A 177 19.85 12.82 3.30
C ASP A 177 19.73 11.53 4.14
N LEU A 178 18.68 11.40 4.97
CA LEU A 178 18.40 10.15 5.69
C LEU A 178 18.16 8.97 4.74
N LEU A 179 17.38 9.20 3.68
CA LEU A 179 17.15 8.16 2.69
C LEU A 179 18.42 7.81 1.89
N ALA A 180 19.30 8.78 1.63
CA ALA A 180 20.58 8.51 0.98
C ALA A 180 21.51 7.65 1.86
N GLU A 181 21.56 7.92 3.15
CA GLU A 181 22.32 7.12 4.12
C GLU A 181 21.78 5.68 4.19
N GLU A 182 20.47 5.53 4.27
CA GLU A 182 19.82 4.23 4.37
C GLU A 182 19.95 3.38 3.08
N THR A 183 19.71 4.00 1.92
CA THR A 183 19.61 3.27 0.64
C THR A 183 20.92 3.17 -0.13
N GLY A 184 21.93 3.95 0.23
CA GLY A 184 23.16 4.10 -0.53
C GLY A 184 23.00 4.88 -1.86
N VAL A 185 21.82 5.42 -2.14
CA VAL A 185 21.54 6.24 -3.33
C VAL A 185 21.65 7.72 -2.94
N SER A 186 22.46 8.50 -3.65
CA SER A 186 22.66 9.90 -3.28
C SER A 186 21.36 10.71 -3.26
N ALA A 187 21.22 11.64 -2.32
CA ALA A 187 20.07 12.55 -2.23
C ALA A 187 19.78 13.28 -3.56
N ARG A 188 20.85 13.61 -4.32
CA ARG A 188 20.75 14.20 -5.66
C ARG A 188 20.13 13.24 -6.65
N ASP A 189 20.54 11.96 -6.63
CA ASP A 189 20.03 10.97 -7.57
C ASP A 189 18.60 10.56 -7.23
N ILE A 190 18.22 10.44 -5.94
CA ILE A 190 16.84 10.23 -5.54
C ILE A 190 15.96 11.35 -6.09
N ARG A 191 16.32 12.63 -5.94
CA ARG A 191 15.58 13.74 -6.54
C ARG A 191 15.49 13.64 -8.06
N LYS A 192 16.60 13.34 -8.73
CA LYS A 192 16.69 13.22 -10.19
C LYS A 192 15.86 12.08 -10.75
N PHE A 193 15.89 10.91 -10.10
CA PHE A 193 15.13 9.73 -10.53
C PHE A 193 13.64 9.94 -10.41
N ASN A 194 13.22 10.79 -9.47
CA ASN A 194 11.82 11.13 -9.22
C ASN A 194 11.39 12.46 -9.84
N GLU A 195 12.28 13.13 -10.59
CA GLU A 195 11.99 14.40 -11.27
C GLU A 195 11.44 15.49 -10.33
N LEU A 196 11.97 15.49 -9.08
CA LEU A 196 11.54 16.40 -8.03
C LEU A 196 12.31 17.72 -8.08
N PRO A 197 11.63 18.88 -7.89
CA PRO A 197 12.27 20.18 -7.91
C PRO A 197 13.23 20.38 -6.74
N LYS A 198 14.19 21.32 -6.90
CA LYS A 198 14.99 21.79 -5.77
C LYS A 198 14.05 22.34 -4.69
N GLY A 199 14.25 21.92 -3.44
CA GLY A 199 13.42 22.37 -2.33
C GLY A 199 12.16 21.53 -2.08
N TYR A 200 11.90 20.49 -2.90
CA TYR A 200 10.84 19.55 -2.59
C TYR A 200 11.07 18.95 -1.19
N ARG A 201 10.03 18.93 -0.38
CA ARG A 201 10.01 18.29 0.93
C ARG A 201 9.24 16.98 0.82
N ILE A 202 9.89 15.89 1.20
CA ILE A 202 9.30 14.56 1.19
C ILE A 202 8.06 14.56 2.08
N GLN A 203 6.97 14.00 1.56
CA GLN A 203 5.74 13.77 2.28
C GLN A 203 5.59 12.28 2.60
N ALA A 204 4.98 11.96 3.74
CA ALA A 204 4.62 10.57 4.04
C ALA A 204 3.70 10.00 2.94
N GLY A 205 4.07 8.84 2.41
CA GLY A 205 3.36 8.20 1.30
C GLY A 205 3.93 8.52 -0.10
N ASP A 206 4.92 9.40 -0.22
CA ASP A 206 5.60 9.62 -1.49
C ASP A 206 6.25 8.31 -1.97
N VAL A 207 6.03 7.99 -3.23
CA VAL A 207 6.72 6.90 -3.92
C VAL A 207 8.04 7.43 -4.46
N LEU A 208 9.16 6.95 -3.92
CA LEU A 208 10.49 7.42 -4.28
C LEU A 208 11.29 6.29 -4.95
N TYR A 209 11.49 6.40 -6.25
CA TYR A 209 12.32 5.47 -7.02
C TYR A 209 13.80 5.66 -6.66
N LEU A 210 14.48 4.53 -6.45
CA LEU A 210 15.90 4.48 -6.11
C LEU A 210 16.81 4.33 -7.34
N GLU A 211 16.21 4.26 -8.51
CA GLU A 211 16.90 4.19 -9.80
C GLU A 211 16.12 4.93 -10.88
N ARG A 212 16.78 5.16 -12.01
CA ARG A 212 16.20 5.93 -13.11
C ARG A 212 15.03 5.17 -13.74
N LYS A 213 13.82 5.71 -13.65
CA LYS A 213 12.59 5.13 -14.19
C LYS A 213 12.72 4.79 -15.70
N ARG A 214 11.97 3.80 -16.14
CA ARG A 214 11.93 3.37 -17.55
C ARG A 214 11.24 4.43 -18.42
N LYS A 215 11.48 4.35 -19.74
CA LYS A 215 10.77 5.23 -20.70
C LYS A 215 9.36 4.77 -21.01
N LYS A 216 9.06 3.46 -20.83
CA LYS A 216 7.78 2.83 -21.16
C LYS A 216 7.33 1.94 -20.01
N ALA A 217 6.03 1.86 -19.76
CA ALA A 217 5.43 0.97 -18.77
C ALA A 217 5.65 -0.53 -19.14
N ALA A 218 5.34 -1.43 -18.23
CA ALA A 218 5.47 -2.87 -18.42
C ALA A 218 4.69 -3.35 -19.64
N LYS A 219 5.12 -4.49 -20.23
CA LYS A 219 4.52 -5.04 -21.47
C LYS A 219 3.02 -5.30 -21.38
N LYS A 220 2.49 -5.57 -20.18
CA LYS A 220 1.05 -5.78 -19.92
C LYS A 220 0.18 -4.57 -20.26
N TYR A 221 0.77 -3.37 -20.35
CA TYR A 221 0.07 -2.12 -20.70
C TYR A 221 0.19 -1.75 -22.18
N LYS A 222 0.69 -2.66 -23.03
CA LYS A 222 0.68 -2.47 -24.47
C LYS A 222 -0.77 -2.38 -24.95
N ASP A 223 -1.06 -1.33 -25.70
CA ASP A 223 -2.40 -1.06 -26.25
C ASP A 223 -3.52 -0.84 -25.19
N VAL A 224 -3.14 -0.67 -23.93
CA VAL A 224 -4.05 -0.34 -22.83
C VAL A 224 -3.75 1.10 -22.35
N PRO A 225 -4.49 2.10 -22.83
CA PRO A 225 -4.28 3.48 -22.39
C PRO A 225 -4.74 3.68 -20.96
N HIS A 226 -4.05 4.57 -20.24
CA HIS A 226 -4.53 5.07 -18.97
C HIS A 226 -5.64 6.09 -19.22
N VAL A 227 -6.78 5.94 -18.55
CA VAL A 227 -7.87 6.91 -18.55
C VAL A 227 -7.72 7.78 -17.31
N VAL A 228 -7.50 9.08 -17.52
CA VAL A 228 -7.27 10.05 -16.45
C VAL A 228 -8.49 10.18 -15.54
N LYS A 229 -8.26 10.10 -14.25
CA LYS A 229 -9.29 10.24 -13.20
C LYS A 229 -9.18 11.60 -12.52
N ALA A 230 -10.24 12.01 -11.84
CA ALA A 230 -10.23 13.24 -11.05
C ALA A 230 -9.10 13.22 -9.99
N GLY A 231 -8.33 14.32 -9.93
CA GLY A 231 -7.22 14.48 -8.98
C GLY A 231 -5.90 13.86 -9.42
N GLU A 232 -5.82 13.23 -10.60
CA GLU A 232 -4.55 12.74 -11.14
C GLU A 232 -3.78 13.88 -11.85
N SER A 233 -2.47 13.78 -11.84
CA SER A 233 -1.55 14.62 -12.62
C SER A 233 -0.67 13.75 -13.50
N MET A 234 -0.05 14.33 -14.54
CA MET A 234 0.94 13.61 -15.36
C MET A 234 2.05 13.02 -14.50
N TYR A 235 2.50 13.74 -13.48
CA TYR A 235 3.49 13.24 -12.53
C TYR A 235 3.00 12.00 -11.79
N ASN A 236 1.79 12.04 -11.21
CA ASN A 236 1.24 10.90 -10.46
C ASN A 236 1.05 9.67 -11.36
N ILE A 237 0.63 9.88 -12.61
CA ILE A 237 0.50 8.80 -13.61
C ILE A 237 1.87 8.23 -13.96
N ALA A 238 2.88 9.07 -14.20
CA ALA A 238 4.24 8.62 -14.46
C ALA A 238 4.83 7.81 -13.29
N GLN A 239 4.62 8.27 -12.04
CA GLN A 239 5.02 7.54 -10.83
C GLN A 239 4.30 6.18 -10.73
N ARG A 240 2.99 6.15 -10.96
CA ARG A 240 2.19 4.92 -10.93
C ARG A 240 2.70 3.84 -11.88
N TYR A 241 3.12 4.22 -13.09
CA TYR A 241 3.61 3.28 -14.10
C TYR A 241 5.13 3.05 -14.05
N GLY A 242 5.84 3.71 -13.14
CA GLY A 242 7.30 3.61 -13.03
C GLY A 242 8.01 4.08 -14.31
N ILE A 243 7.51 5.14 -14.94
CA ILE A 243 8.04 5.73 -16.16
C ILE A 243 8.45 7.18 -15.95
N ARG A 244 9.34 7.67 -16.81
CA ARG A 244 9.76 9.07 -16.78
C ARG A 244 8.62 9.98 -17.19
N LEU A 245 8.47 11.09 -16.48
CA LEU A 245 7.46 12.10 -16.78
C LEU A 245 7.61 12.65 -18.21
N GLU A 246 8.82 13.01 -18.60
CA GLU A 246 9.17 13.42 -19.98
C GLU A 246 8.70 12.39 -21.02
N SER A 247 8.99 11.11 -20.77
CA SER A 247 8.61 10.04 -21.70
C SER A 247 7.09 9.85 -21.80
N LEU A 248 6.34 10.18 -20.75
CA LEU A 248 4.88 10.15 -20.78
C LEU A 248 4.32 11.28 -21.67
N TYR A 249 4.89 12.48 -21.59
CA TYR A 249 4.54 13.57 -22.51
C TYR A 249 4.90 13.22 -23.96
N ASP A 250 6.13 12.77 -24.20
CA ASP A 250 6.64 12.44 -25.55
C ASP A 250 5.78 11.41 -26.26
N MET A 251 5.43 10.30 -25.57
CA MET A 251 4.68 9.22 -26.22
C MET A 251 3.21 9.57 -26.50
N ASN A 252 2.71 10.68 -25.93
CA ASN A 252 1.39 11.19 -26.18
C ASN A 252 1.40 12.47 -27.08
N ASN A 253 2.58 12.88 -27.55
CA ASN A 253 2.77 14.11 -28.33
C ASN A 253 2.20 15.36 -27.62
N LEU A 254 2.36 15.43 -26.29
CA LEU A 254 1.87 16.51 -25.46
C LEU A 254 3.00 17.46 -25.04
N PRO A 255 2.79 18.78 -25.02
CA PRO A 255 3.76 19.70 -24.47
C PRO A 255 3.90 19.53 -22.96
N ALA A 256 5.05 19.90 -22.38
CA ALA A 256 5.37 19.69 -20.98
C ALA A 256 4.45 20.43 -19.98
N ASP A 257 3.76 21.44 -20.45
CA ASP A 257 2.78 22.26 -19.70
C ASP A 257 1.32 21.84 -19.93
N TYR A 258 1.10 20.73 -20.66
CA TYR A 258 -0.25 20.25 -20.94
C TYR A 258 -0.99 19.90 -19.64
N ALA A 259 -2.13 20.55 -19.44
CA ALA A 259 -3.03 20.27 -18.31
C ALA A 259 -4.01 19.16 -18.69
N ILE A 260 -3.77 17.96 -18.15
CA ILE A 260 -4.64 16.79 -18.39
C ILE A 260 -6.05 17.03 -17.84
N GLN A 261 -7.03 16.46 -18.52
CA GLN A 261 -8.42 16.50 -18.13
C GLN A 261 -8.94 15.09 -17.78
N VAL A 262 -9.98 15.04 -16.95
CA VAL A 262 -10.66 13.76 -16.63
C VAL A 262 -11.17 13.15 -17.93
N ASN A 263 -10.95 11.83 -18.08
CA ASN A 263 -11.21 11.01 -19.25
C ASN A 263 -10.20 11.13 -20.41
N ASP A 264 -9.17 11.94 -20.31
CA ASP A 264 -8.07 11.88 -21.27
C ASP A 264 -7.49 10.44 -21.31
N ARG A 265 -7.14 9.99 -22.50
CA ARG A 265 -6.58 8.65 -22.74
C ARG A 265 -5.11 8.76 -23.06
N LEU A 266 -4.28 8.40 -22.11
CA LEU A 266 -2.83 8.50 -22.21
C LEU A 266 -2.19 7.14 -22.53
N ARG A 267 -1.37 7.09 -23.55
CA ARG A 267 -0.48 5.96 -23.79
C ARG A 267 0.59 5.96 -22.70
N VAL A 268 0.84 4.79 -22.14
CA VAL A 268 1.87 4.60 -21.08
C VAL A 268 2.98 3.66 -21.55
N ARG A 269 2.78 3.07 -22.76
CA ARG A 269 3.76 2.19 -23.41
C ARG A 269 3.81 2.34 -24.92
#